data_c2e0fc772e1d5e4713c4bae9fe02234a
#
_entry.id   c2e0fc772e1d5e4713c4bae9fe02234a
#
_cell.length_a   1.000
_cell.length_b   1.000
_cell.length_c   1.000
_cell.angle_alpha   90.00
_cell.angle_beta   90.00
_cell.angle_gamma   90.00
#
_symmetry.space_group_name_H-M   'P 1'
#
loop_
_entity.id
_entity.type
_entity.pdbx_description
1 polymer ?
#
loop_
_entity_poly.entity_id
_entity_poly.type
_entity_poly.pdbx_seq_one_letter_code
_entity_poly.pdbx_strand_id
1 'polypeptide(L)'
;MGIRKFACWVFVLLTLQVGCIKVFAIEDDDLFKPVDIHDGSVLTILDCVSTAFKNSPKIKRQKYNLDIAKSNLGIAKSQYFPVINIGAGFYNENNSDNTYYNSHYRELPSVGVSVNKLVWNFGKTTAYIKMEEFYKIGAEYEFMDSLCNTLFDVKLRYYALLRAKALQLVAQNNVEINENFLKLAQTKRRPDIKTAELNLSESEIKLLEAQNEYKNAKIDLNNSMYLDSQPDYTIKDTHTFSYGNDYAYNEKSNRSEAFIPMTFTFPLDKAVEIAYDNSPDLSVLVATKQAMEQNLLYIKRTYLPDLTANAGYGFNNSNQTANNSFKVGVNLSSSVNLMELKHSIKGADAQLSIADNEIELFKKDLYFEVKKALNNVDKYQNQIPTAKMEVEQSLENLHLVEEQYKSNQLNYVALQDARKDYNNALTKYIETMYDYNVSLIQVEMAMHYHIVDIHHKSDHAVHYHSDELIKHLNEVLGCDEKEVQQKIKKKKH
;
A
#
# COMPACT_ATOMS: atom_id res chain seq x y z
N MET A 1 56.64 4.85 32.40
CA MET A 1 56.00 3.52 32.23
C MET A 1 54.48 3.59 32.34
N GLY A 2 53.86 4.76 32.52
CA GLY A 2 52.41 4.94 32.71
C GLY A 2 51.59 5.25 31.45
N ILE A 3 52.18 5.85 30.44
CA ILE A 3 51.44 6.37 29.25
C ILE A 3 51.07 5.27 28.27
N ARG A 4 51.87 4.21 28.14
CA ARG A 4 51.58 3.05 27.28
C ARG A 4 50.39 2.21 27.78
N LYS A 5 50.12 2.18 29.07
CA LYS A 5 48.96 1.42 29.63
C LYS A 5 47.67 2.18 29.49
N PHE A 6 47.68 3.51 29.49
CA PHE A 6 46.50 4.32 29.32
C PHE A 6 45.98 4.33 27.87
N ALA A 7 46.89 4.37 26.90
CA ALA A 7 46.56 4.28 25.48
C ALA A 7 45.97 2.90 25.12
N CYS A 8 46.44 1.82 25.76
CA CYS A 8 45.86 0.48 25.57
C CYS A 8 44.44 0.35 26.17
N TRP A 9 44.15 1.01 27.27
CA TRP A 9 42.81 0.98 27.88
C TRP A 9 41.75 1.79 27.08
N VAL A 10 42.13 2.89 26.50
CA VAL A 10 41.26 3.70 25.61
C VAL A 10 41.00 2.94 24.30
N PHE A 11 41.98 2.22 23.79
CA PHE A 11 41.83 1.38 22.58
C PHE A 11 40.96 0.13 22.85
N VAL A 12 41.07 -0.48 24.02
CA VAL A 12 40.25 -1.63 24.44
C VAL A 12 38.80 -1.23 24.72
N LEU A 13 38.55 -0.02 25.24
CA LEU A 13 37.20 0.50 25.41
C LEU A 13 36.55 0.91 24.07
N LEU A 14 37.31 1.31 23.07
CA LEU A 14 36.83 1.59 21.72
C LEU A 14 36.53 0.30 20.92
N THR A 15 37.29 -0.78 21.17
CA THR A 15 37.12 -2.05 20.47
C THR A 15 35.98 -2.90 21.05
N LEU A 16 35.58 -2.67 22.30
CA LEU A 16 34.47 -3.42 22.95
C LEU A 16 33.06 -2.91 22.60
N GLN A 17 32.93 -1.75 21.97
CA GLN A 17 31.63 -1.24 21.50
C GLN A 17 31.38 -1.42 19.99
N VAL A 18 32.36 -1.90 19.23
CA VAL A 18 32.20 -2.19 17.78
C VAL A 18 31.78 -3.64 17.53
N GLY A 19 31.78 -4.48 18.55
CA GLY A 19 31.35 -5.86 18.41
C GLY A 19 29.88 -6.04 18.77
N CYS A 20 28.98 -5.82 17.86
CA CYS A 20 27.66 -6.40 17.62
C CYS A 20 26.72 -5.43 16.91
N ILE A 21 27.14 -4.90 15.77
CA ILE A 21 26.17 -4.60 14.73
C ILE A 21 26.19 -5.82 13.80
N LYS A 22 25.54 -6.90 14.21
CA LYS A 22 24.95 -7.80 13.24
C LYS A 22 23.83 -7.01 12.58
N VAL A 23 24.14 -6.43 11.46
CA VAL A 23 23.14 -6.08 10.45
C VAL A 23 22.47 -7.41 10.12
N PHE A 24 21.31 -7.66 10.70
CA PHE A 24 20.41 -8.64 10.14
C PHE A 24 19.98 -8.07 8.78
N ALA A 25 20.75 -8.37 7.77
CA ALA A 25 20.23 -8.41 6.41
C ALA A 25 19.20 -9.55 6.44
N ILE A 26 17.94 -9.19 6.57
CA ILE A 26 16.84 -10.10 6.29
C ILE A 26 17.00 -10.38 4.79
N GLU A 27 17.41 -11.61 4.47
CA GLU A 27 17.42 -12.08 3.10
C GLU A 27 15.96 -12.02 2.59
N ASP A 28 15.75 -11.20 1.57
CA ASP A 28 14.47 -10.78 1.01
C ASP A 28 13.71 -11.89 0.26
N ASP A 29 14.14 -13.16 0.30
CA ASP A 29 13.72 -14.16 -0.67
C ASP A 29 12.49 -15.00 -0.30
N ASP A 30 11.95 -14.90 0.93
CA ASP A 30 10.90 -15.83 1.37
C ASP A 30 9.51 -15.22 1.57
N LEU A 31 9.31 -13.94 1.29
CA LEU A 31 8.02 -13.27 1.54
C LEU A 31 6.86 -13.84 0.73
N PHE A 32 7.13 -14.28 -0.48
CA PHE A 32 6.14 -14.93 -1.34
C PHE A 32 6.87 -15.91 -2.26
N LYS A 33 6.48 -17.18 -2.24
CA LYS A 33 6.96 -18.13 -3.24
C LYS A 33 6.60 -17.60 -4.62
N PRO A 34 7.56 -17.44 -5.53
CA PRO A 34 7.27 -16.97 -6.86
C PRO A 34 6.29 -17.94 -7.51
N VAL A 35 5.12 -17.43 -7.87
CA VAL A 35 4.23 -18.18 -8.76
C VAL A 35 4.82 -18.02 -10.14
N ASP A 36 5.24 -19.12 -10.73
CA ASP A 36 5.75 -19.13 -12.09
C ASP A 36 4.54 -19.19 -13.03
N ILE A 37 4.25 -18.07 -13.69
CA ILE A 37 3.10 -17.92 -14.56
C ILE A 37 3.51 -18.32 -15.97
N HIS A 38 2.98 -19.48 -16.41
CA HIS A 38 3.20 -19.99 -17.78
C HIS A 38 1.91 -19.96 -18.57
N ASP A 39 2.05 -20.17 -19.88
CA ASP A 39 0.89 -20.40 -20.76
C ASP A 39 0.12 -21.64 -20.30
N GLY A 40 -1.20 -21.47 -20.14
CA GLY A 40 -2.09 -22.53 -19.62
C GLY A 40 -2.22 -22.59 -18.10
N SER A 41 -1.56 -21.71 -17.33
CA SER A 41 -1.72 -21.63 -15.87
C SER A 41 -3.14 -21.21 -15.51
N VAL A 42 -3.64 -21.73 -14.38
CA VAL A 42 -4.91 -21.28 -13.77
C VAL A 42 -4.56 -20.51 -12.51
N LEU A 43 -4.74 -19.19 -12.54
CA LEU A 43 -4.37 -18.31 -11.44
C LEU A 43 -5.53 -18.10 -10.47
N THR A 44 -5.22 -18.19 -9.19
CA THR A 44 -6.12 -17.74 -8.11
C THR A 44 -5.88 -16.26 -7.80
N ILE A 45 -6.79 -15.63 -7.06
CA ILE A 45 -6.62 -14.26 -6.61
C ILE A 45 -5.35 -14.07 -5.75
N LEU A 46 -4.99 -15.11 -4.95
CA LEU A 46 -3.77 -15.09 -4.14
C LEU A 46 -2.50 -15.14 -4.99
N ASP A 47 -2.50 -15.95 -6.06
CA ASP A 47 -1.37 -16.02 -6.98
C ASP A 47 -1.13 -14.67 -7.66
N CYS A 48 -2.21 -13.97 -8.03
CA CYS A 48 -2.14 -12.65 -8.63
C CYS A 48 -1.61 -11.61 -7.61
N VAL A 49 -2.08 -11.65 -6.37
CA VAL A 49 -1.64 -10.74 -5.31
C VAL A 49 -0.18 -10.97 -4.93
N SER A 50 0.24 -12.24 -4.75
CA SER A 50 1.64 -12.56 -4.41
C SER A 50 2.61 -12.14 -5.52
N THR A 51 2.20 -12.33 -6.77
CA THR A 51 2.97 -11.86 -7.94
C THR A 51 3.08 -10.34 -7.96
N ALA A 52 1.97 -9.63 -7.71
CA ALA A 52 1.95 -8.17 -7.66
C ALA A 52 2.86 -7.63 -6.55
N PHE A 53 2.82 -8.23 -5.36
CA PHE A 53 3.66 -7.80 -4.22
C PHE A 53 5.15 -7.95 -4.53
N LYS A 54 5.56 -9.06 -5.14
CA LYS A 54 6.94 -9.30 -5.52
C LYS A 54 7.43 -8.32 -6.58
N ASN A 55 6.60 -8.05 -7.59
CA ASN A 55 7.01 -7.27 -8.75
C ASN A 55 6.82 -5.77 -8.57
N SER A 56 5.92 -5.32 -7.70
CA SER A 56 5.49 -3.92 -7.58
C SER A 56 6.65 -2.94 -7.32
N PRO A 57 6.93 -2.00 -8.23
CA PRO A 57 7.89 -0.92 -7.98
C PRO A 57 7.41 0.04 -6.89
N LYS A 58 6.08 0.17 -6.70
CA LYS A 58 5.48 1.03 -5.67
C LYS A 58 5.82 0.51 -4.27
N ILE A 59 5.66 -0.82 -4.05
CA ILE A 59 6.02 -1.47 -2.79
C ILE A 59 7.53 -1.36 -2.55
N LYS A 60 8.36 -1.64 -3.55
CA LYS A 60 9.81 -1.49 -3.45
C LYS A 60 10.23 -0.07 -3.09
N ARG A 61 9.58 0.93 -3.67
CA ARG A 61 9.83 2.35 -3.33
C ARG A 61 9.50 2.65 -1.88
N GLN A 62 8.35 2.20 -1.36
CA GLN A 62 7.99 2.44 0.03
C GLN A 62 8.87 1.66 1.01
N LYS A 63 9.34 0.47 0.64
CA LYS A 63 10.38 -0.23 1.40
C LYS A 63 11.66 0.60 1.53
N TYR A 64 12.14 1.19 0.43
CA TYR A 64 13.31 2.06 0.48
C TYR A 64 13.06 3.35 1.28
N ASN A 65 11.86 3.92 1.23
CA ASN A 65 11.49 5.05 2.08
C ASN A 65 11.54 4.67 3.56
N LEU A 66 11.05 3.49 3.91
CA LEU A 66 11.18 2.96 5.27
C LEU A 66 12.65 2.78 5.69
N ASP A 67 13.51 2.27 4.79
CA ASP A 67 14.94 2.13 5.07
C ASP A 67 15.63 3.49 5.24
N ILE A 68 15.20 4.51 4.50
CA ILE A 68 15.64 5.90 4.71
C ILE A 68 15.22 6.39 6.10
N ALA A 69 13.97 6.18 6.51
CA ALA A 69 13.49 6.59 7.83
C ALA A 69 14.22 5.85 8.97
N LYS A 70 14.50 4.54 8.80
CA LYS A 70 15.36 3.79 9.73
C LYS A 70 16.78 4.36 9.82
N SER A 71 17.34 4.76 8.69
CA SER A 71 18.67 5.37 8.62
C SER A 71 18.71 6.74 9.29
N ASN A 72 17.67 7.58 9.10
CA ASN A 72 17.54 8.88 9.76
C ASN A 72 17.45 8.72 11.28
N LEU A 73 16.68 7.73 11.77
CA LEU A 73 16.67 7.38 13.19
C LEU A 73 18.05 6.93 13.68
N GLY A 74 18.79 6.16 12.87
CA GLY A 74 20.18 5.80 13.15
C GLY A 74 21.09 7.03 13.27
N ILE A 75 20.95 7.99 12.34
CA ILE A 75 21.67 9.26 12.37
C ILE A 75 21.32 10.08 13.63
N ALA A 76 20.03 10.15 13.97
CA ALA A 76 19.60 10.84 15.20
C ALA A 76 20.22 10.23 16.46
N LYS A 77 20.23 8.90 16.56
CA LYS A 77 20.88 8.16 17.66
C LYS A 77 22.39 8.35 17.70
N SER A 78 23.02 8.54 16.51
CA SER A 78 24.47 8.74 16.41
C SER A 78 24.96 10.03 17.08
N GLN A 79 24.08 11.00 17.36
CA GLN A 79 24.45 12.21 18.11
C GLN A 79 24.97 11.93 19.54
N TYR A 80 24.66 10.77 20.10
CA TYR A 80 25.24 10.32 21.37
C TYR A 80 26.63 9.68 21.24
N PHE A 81 27.08 9.39 20.01
CA PHE A 81 28.40 8.84 19.78
C PHE A 81 29.45 9.96 19.64
N PRO A 82 30.71 9.68 19.95
CA PRO A 82 31.77 10.65 19.78
C PRO A 82 32.04 10.94 18.30
N VAL A 83 32.25 12.21 17.99
CA VAL A 83 32.72 12.68 16.66
C VAL A 83 34.20 12.80 16.67
N ILE A 84 34.87 12.14 15.74
CA ILE A 84 36.33 12.22 15.53
C ILE A 84 36.59 13.23 14.43
N ASN A 85 37.35 14.28 14.75
CA ASN A 85 37.80 15.25 13.76
C ASN A 85 39.28 15.09 13.53
N ILE A 86 39.68 14.99 12.29
CA ILE A 86 41.10 14.97 11.86
C ILE A 86 41.31 16.21 11.01
N GLY A 87 42.23 17.03 11.38
CA GLY A 87 42.57 18.26 10.67
C GLY A 87 44.06 18.37 10.39
N ALA A 88 44.38 18.81 9.18
CA ALA A 88 45.71 19.24 8.83
C ALA A 88 45.60 20.59 8.12
N GLY A 89 46.48 21.50 8.45
CA GLY A 89 46.43 22.85 7.89
C GLY A 89 47.84 23.51 7.91
N PHE A 90 47.97 24.53 7.07
CA PHE A 90 49.07 25.45 7.11
C PHE A 90 48.54 26.82 7.50
N TYR A 91 49.08 27.39 8.58
CA TYR A 91 48.71 28.74 9.04
C TYR A 91 49.86 29.68 8.77
N ASN A 92 49.58 30.82 8.23
CA ASN A 92 50.51 31.91 8.08
C ASN A 92 50.26 32.89 9.24
N GLU A 93 51.16 32.94 10.19
CA GLU A 93 51.07 33.85 11.35
C GLU A 93 52.03 35.02 11.15
N ASN A 94 51.50 36.22 11.05
CA ASN A 94 52.28 37.43 11.01
C ASN A 94 52.26 38.07 12.43
N ASN A 95 53.30 37.77 13.22
CA ASN A 95 53.46 38.36 14.54
C ASN A 95 54.21 39.70 14.43
N SER A 96 53.52 40.79 14.43
CA SER A 96 54.11 42.13 14.60
C SER A 96 54.35 42.42 16.08
N ASP A 97 55.40 41.80 16.64
CA ASP A 97 55.92 42.26 17.92
C ASP A 97 56.58 43.63 17.72
N ASN A 98 56.19 44.57 18.53
CA ASN A 98 56.51 46.00 18.50
C ASN A 98 57.96 46.30 18.92
N THR A 99 58.91 45.50 18.55
CA THR A 99 60.34 45.74 18.79
C THR A 99 61.14 45.39 17.52
N TYR A 100 61.50 46.47 16.81
CA TYR A 100 62.54 46.55 15.78
C TYR A 100 62.73 45.41 14.77
N TYR A 101 62.17 45.58 13.55
CA TYR A 101 62.58 44.99 12.31
C TYR A 101 62.78 43.46 12.26
N ASN A 102 61.68 42.72 12.02
CA ASN A 102 61.66 41.60 11.10
C ASN A 102 60.25 40.96 11.08
N SER A 103 59.43 41.28 10.12
CA SER A 103 58.23 40.52 9.80
C SER A 103 58.69 39.18 9.16
N HIS A 104 58.67 38.12 9.91
CA HIS A 104 58.91 36.78 9.38
C HIS A 104 57.59 36.15 9.10
N TYR A 105 57.23 36.05 7.83
CA TYR A 105 56.18 35.15 7.35
C TYR A 105 56.61 33.73 7.59
N ARG A 106 55.89 32.96 8.37
CA ARG A 106 56.14 31.57 8.59
C ARG A 106 54.87 30.75 8.24
N GLU A 107 55.01 29.82 7.35
CA GLU A 107 54.03 28.76 7.14
C GLU A 107 54.22 27.71 8.24
N LEU A 108 53.19 27.57 9.10
CA LEU A 108 53.23 26.65 10.24
C LEU A 108 52.33 25.44 9.92
N PRO A 109 52.90 24.25 9.70
CA PRO A 109 52.11 23.06 9.56
C PRO A 109 51.45 22.69 10.90
N SER A 110 50.16 22.40 10.86
CA SER A 110 49.42 21.88 12.00
C SER A 110 48.74 20.58 11.61
N VAL A 111 48.85 19.59 12.47
CA VAL A 111 48.11 18.33 12.35
C VAL A 111 47.46 18.03 13.70
N GLY A 112 46.20 17.69 13.69
CA GLY A 112 45.50 17.39 14.93
C GLY A 112 44.40 16.37 14.76
N VAL A 113 44.19 15.62 15.82
CA VAL A 113 43.02 14.72 15.98
C VAL A 113 42.28 15.13 17.24
N SER A 114 40.97 15.34 17.12
CA SER A 114 40.13 15.60 18.28
C SER A 114 38.92 14.71 18.28
N VAL A 115 38.48 14.36 19.48
CA VAL A 115 37.28 13.60 19.74
C VAL A 115 36.32 14.47 20.56
N ASN A 116 35.13 14.72 20.05
CA ASN A 116 34.10 15.47 20.72
C ASN A 116 32.90 14.57 20.99
N LYS A 117 32.41 14.58 22.24
CA LYS A 117 31.24 13.79 22.65
C LYS A 117 30.25 14.66 23.35
N LEU A 118 29.00 14.61 22.87
CA LEU A 118 27.86 15.16 23.61
C LEU A 118 27.63 14.29 24.85
N VAL A 119 27.73 14.90 26.03
CA VAL A 119 27.48 14.24 27.32
C VAL A 119 26.03 14.40 27.72
N TRP A 120 25.51 15.63 27.64
CA TRP A 120 24.15 15.93 27.99
C TRP A 120 23.70 17.27 27.36
N ASN A 121 22.41 17.34 26.98
CA ASN A 121 21.82 18.56 26.39
C ASN A 121 20.38 18.77 26.81
N PHE A 122 20.03 18.42 28.06
CA PHE A 122 18.71 18.63 28.64
C PHE A 122 17.56 18.03 27.83
N GLY A 123 17.85 16.93 27.12
CA GLY A 123 16.86 16.17 26.36
C GLY A 123 16.55 16.73 24.96
N LYS A 124 17.34 17.64 24.41
CA LYS A 124 17.25 18.05 22.99
C LYS A 124 17.39 16.83 22.05
N THR A 125 18.51 16.12 22.17
CA THR A 125 18.74 14.92 21.36
C THR A 125 17.68 13.85 21.59
N THR A 126 17.18 13.68 22.82
CA THR A 126 16.10 12.73 23.10
C THR A 126 14.80 13.11 22.36
N ALA A 127 14.45 14.40 22.33
CA ALA A 127 13.28 14.88 21.60
C ALA A 127 13.47 14.67 20.07
N TYR A 128 14.67 14.96 19.56
CA TYR A 128 15.00 14.73 18.16
C TYR A 128 14.95 13.24 17.78
N ILE A 129 15.49 12.35 18.59
CA ILE A 129 15.40 10.89 18.37
C ILE A 129 13.94 10.43 18.37
N LYS A 130 13.12 10.92 19.31
CA LYS A 130 11.70 10.57 19.33
C LYS A 130 10.94 11.09 18.11
N MET A 131 11.28 12.27 17.63
CA MET A 131 10.74 12.81 16.40
C MET A 131 11.01 11.86 15.22
N GLU A 132 12.26 11.44 15.04
CA GLU A 132 12.65 10.50 13.99
C GLU A 132 12.05 9.09 14.19
N GLU A 133 11.83 8.69 15.44
CA GLU A 133 11.12 7.43 15.75
C GLU A 133 9.67 7.47 15.27
N PHE A 134 8.97 8.60 15.45
CA PHE A 134 7.61 8.75 14.94
C PHE A 134 7.57 8.85 13.41
N TYR A 135 8.54 9.50 12.77
CA TYR A 135 8.63 9.48 11.30
C TYR A 135 8.90 8.07 10.76
N LYS A 136 9.73 7.26 11.46
CA LYS A 136 9.90 5.85 11.10
C LYS A 136 8.59 5.07 11.23
N ILE A 137 7.81 5.29 12.30
CA ILE A 137 6.50 4.65 12.48
C ILE A 137 5.54 5.09 11.35
N GLY A 138 5.53 6.36 10.97
CA GLY A 138 4.79 6.84 9.81
C GLY A 138 5.16 6.09 8.53
N ALA A 139 6.47 5.95 8.25
CA ALA A 139 6.95 5.22 7.08
C ALA A 139 6.59 3.71 7.10
N GLU A 140 6.47 3.09 8.28
CA GLU A 140 5.98 1.72 8.43
C GLU A 140 4.50 1.62 8.01
N TYR A 141 3.67 2.58 8.40
CA TYR A 141 2.26 2.62 7.97
C TYR A 141 2.11 2.96 6.48
N GLU A 142 2.92 3.86 5.92
CA GLU A 142 2.93 4.12 4.47
C GLU A 142 3.29 2.87 3.66
N PHE A 143 4.25 2.08 4.15
CA PHE A 143 4.58 0.80 3.53
C PHE A 143 3.39 -0.17 3.60
N MET A 144 2.71 -0.27 4.75
CA MET A 144 1.51 -1.09 4.92
C MET A 144 0.37 -0.63 4.00
N ASP A 145 0.13 0.68 3.88
CA ASP A 145 -0.83 1.25 2.95
C ASP A 145 -0.55 0.84 1.50
N SER A 146 0.71 0.89 1.08
CA SER A 146 1.08 0.49 -0.28
C SER A 146 0.80 -0.99 -0.58
N LEU A 147 0.90 -1.87 0.42
CA LEU A 147 0.51 -3.28 0.32
C LEU A 147 -1.00 -3.42 0.19
N CYS A 148 -1.77 -2.74 1.04
CA CYS A 148 -3.24 -2.75 1.00
C CYS A 148 -3.75 -2.24 -0.35
N ASN A 149 -3.25 -1.11 -0.82
CA ASN A 149 -3.65 -0.53 -2.10
C ASN A 149 -3.31 -1.44 -3.29
N THR A 150 -2.16 -2.13 -3.27
CA THR A 150 -1.82 -3.11 -4.31
C THR A 150 -2.75 -4.33 -4.25
N LEU A 151 -3.07 -4.83 -3.06
CA LEU A 151 -4.02 -5.94 -2.86
C LEU A 151 -5.39 -5.59 -3.45
N PHE A 152 -5.93 -4.42 -3.14
CA PHE A 152 -7.25 -4.01 -3.61
C PHE A 152 -7.28 -3.76 -5.12
N ASP A 153 -6.24 -3.15 -5.69
CA ASP A 153 -6.14 -2.93 -7.14
C ASP A 153 -6.15 -4.28 -7.90
N VAL A 154 -5.37 -5.26 -7.44
CA VAL A 154 -5.38 -6.61 -8.03
C VAL A 154 -6.74 -7.27 -7.91
N LYS A 155 -7.39 -7.20 -6.72
CA LYS A 155 -8.74 -7.73 -6.52
C LYS A 155 -9.74 -7.12 -7.51
N LEU A 156 -9.76 -5.81 -7.65
CA LEU A 156 -10.66 -5.11 -8.56
C LEU A 156 -10.45 -5.53 -10.02
N ARG A 157 -9.18 -5.65 -10.46
CA ARG A 157 -8.85 -6.08 -11.83
C ARG A 157 -9.18 -7.55 -12.07
N TYR A 158 -9.00 -8.40 -11.05
CA TYR A 158 -9.37 -9.80 -11.11
C TYR A 158 -10.88 -9.97 -11.36
N TYR A 159 -11.73 -9.27 -10.60
CA TYR A 159 -13.17 -9.32 -10.80
C TYR A 159 -13.62 -8.64 -12.10
N ALA A 160 -12.95 -7.59 -12.55
CA ALA A 160 -13.21 -7.00 -13.85
C ALA A 160 -12.94 -8.00 -15.00
N LEU A 161 -11.87 -8.80 -14.88
CA LEU A 161 -11.57 -9.85 -15.87
C LEU A 161 -12.62 -10.98 -15.83
N LEU A 162 -13.08 -11.40 -14.65
CA LEU A 162 -14.18 -12.37 -14.52
C LEU A 162 -15.46 -11.88 -15.18
N ARG A 163 -15.84 -10.59 -14.93
CA ARG A 163 -16.98 -9.93 -15.57
C ARG A 163 -16.86 -9.97 -17.09
N ALA A 164 -15.72 -9.53 -17.62
CA ALA A 164 -15.48 -9.50 -19.06
C ALA A 164 -15.56 -10.91 -19.68
N LYS A 165 -15.04 -11.94 -18.98
CA LYS A 165 -15.17 -13.35 -19.39
C LYS A 165 -16.63 -13.80 -19.44
N ALA A 166 -17.43 -13.46 -18.43
CA ALA A 166 -18.85 -13.81 -18.39
C ALA A 166 -19.62 -13.16 -19.54
N LEU A 167 -19.39 -11.87 -19.80
CA LEU A 167 -20.04 -11.15 -20.90
C LEU A 167 -19.60 -11.68 -22.28
N GLN A 168 -18.34 -12.06 -22.44
CA GLN A 168 -17.86 -12.70 -23.66
C GLN A 168 -18.57 -14.02 -23.94
N LEU A 169 -18.81 -14.85 -22.91
CA LEU A 169 -19.55 -16.12 -23.05
C LEU A 169 -21.01 -15.87 -23.47
N VAL A 170 -21.67 -14.85 -22.90
CA VAL A 170 -23.02 -14.46 -23.34
C VAL A 170 -23.05 -14.03 -24.79
N ALA A 171 -22.08 -13.21 -25.22
CA ALA A 171 -21.98 -12.77 -26.61
C ALA A 171 -21.70 -13.93 -27.56
N GLN A 172 -20.83 -14.88 -27.18
CA GLN A 172 -20.54 -16.07 -27.97
C GLN A 172 -21.77 -16.97 -28.14
N ASN A 173 -22.51 -17.20 -27.07
CA ASN A 173 -23.77 -17.97 -27.12
C ASN A 173 -24.81 -17.29 -28.04
N ASN A 174 -24.89 -15.96 -28.00
CA ASN A 174 -25.77 -15.19 -28.87
C ASN A 174 -25.41 -15.36 -30.37
N VAL A 175 -24.15 -15.40 -30.73
CA VAL A 175 -23.69 -15.67 -32.10
C VAL A 175 -24.12 -17.09 -32.52
N GLU A 176 -23.85 -18.09 -31.69
CA GLU A 176 -24.22 -19.49 -31.98
C GLU A 176 -25.74 -19.65 -32.21
N ILE A 177 -26.57 -19.00 -31.40
CA ILE A 177 -28.02 -18.98 -31.57
C ILE A 177 -28.42 -18.34 -32.91
N ASN A 178 -27.81 -17.20 -33.26
CA ASN A 178 -28.13 -16.53 -34.53
C ASN A 178 -27.65 -17.32 -35.77
N GLU A 179 -26.49 -17.98 -35.70
CA GLU A 179 -26.02 -18.89 -36.74
C GLU A 179 -27.00 -20.06 -36.98
N ASN A 180 -27.42 -20.71 -35.89
CA ASN A 180 -28.38 -21.83 -35.97
C ASN A 180 -29.71 -21.39 -36.55
N PHE A 181 -30.13 -20.16 -36.20
CA PHE A 181 -31.34 -19.60 -36.78
C PHE A 181 -31.20 -19.32 -38.29
N LEU A 182 -30.09 -18.70 -38.73
CA LEU A 182 -29.83 -18.43 -40.13
C LEU A 182 -29.86 -19.72 -40.95
N LYS A 183 -29.19 -20.79 -40.48
CA LYS A 183 -29.22 -22.11 -41.09
C LYS A 183 -30.65 -22.63 -41.23
N LEU A 184 -31.50 -22.46 -40.20
CA LEU A 184 -32.91 -22.88 -40.22
C LEU A 184 -33.73 -22.06 -41.22
N ALA A 185 -33.54 -20.72 -41.27
CA ALA A 185 -34.22 -19.83 -42.21
C ALA A 185 -33.87 -20.13 -43.66
N GLN A 186 -32.62 -20.44 -43.96
CA GLN A 186 -32.16 -20.83 -45.29
C GLN A 186 -32.77 -22.19 -45.73
N THR A 187 -32.80 -23.19 -44.83
CA THR A 187 -33.35 -24.50 -45.11
C THR A 187 -34.83 -24.46 -45.42
N LYS A 188 -35.59 -23.61 -44.70
CA LYS A 188 -37.04 -23.47 -44.87
C LYS A 188 -37.46 -22.40 -45.89
N ARG A 189 -36.51 -21.76 -46.61
CA ARG A 189 -36.73 -20.69 -47.60
C ARG A 189 -37.66 -19.57 -47.09
N ARG A 190 -37.41 -19.13 -45.85
CA ARG A 190 -38.23 -18.08 -45.24
C ARG A 190 -37.87 -16.68 -45.76
N PRO A 191 -38.81 -15.71 -45.78
CA PRO A 191 -38.51 -14.34 -46.23
C PRO A 191 -37.57 -13.58 -45.32
N ASP A 192 -37.32 -14.08 -44.08
CA ASP A 192 -36.55 -13.43 -43.03
C ASP A 192 -35.03 -13.61 -43.10
N ILE A 193 -34.50 -14.23 -44.20
CA ILE A 193 -33.06 -14.55 -44.37
C ILE A 193 -32.19 -13.29 -44.21
N LYS A 194 -32.56 -12.16 -44.87
CA LYS A 194 -31.78 -10.95 -44.80
C LYS A 194 -31.74 -10.34 -43.39
N THR A 195 -32.84 -10.44 -42.67
CA THR A 195 -32.90 -9.96 -41.28
C THR A 195 -32.06 -10.89 -40.36
N ALA A 196 -32.08 -12.18 -40.62
CA ALA A 196 -31.24 -13.15 -39.91
C ALA A 196 -29.73 -12.92 -40.15
N GLU A 197 -29.36 -12.60 -41.39
CA GLU A 197 -27.97 -12.24 -41.75
C GLU A 197 -27.53 -10.98 -41.04
N LEU A 198 -28.39 -9.93 -40.99
CA LEU A 198 -28.09 -8.69 -40.27
C LEU A 198 -27.90 -8.95 -38.79
N ASN A 199 -28.81 -9.70 -38.15
CA ASN A 199 -28.74 -10.01 -36.72
C ASN A 199 -27.51 -10.85 -36.37
N LEU A 200 -27.09 -11.76 -37.27
CA LEU A 200 -25.85 -12.50 -37.09
C LEU A 200 -24.65 -11.54 -37.12
N SER A 201 -24.57 -10.66 -38.13
CA SER A 201 -23.48 -9.68 -38.21
C SER A 201 -23.45 -8.75 -37.00
N GLU A 202 -24.59 -8.29 -36.48
CA GLU A 202 -24.65 -7.50 -35.26
C GLU A 202 -24.16 -8.26 -34.04
N SER A 203 -24.50 -9.57 -33.94
CA SER A 203 -24.02 -10.40 -32.84
C SER A 203 -22.53 -10.70 -32.93
N GLU A 204 -21.98 -10.85 -34.14
CA GLU A 204 -20.53 -11.00 -34.36
C GLU A 204 -19.77 -9.75 -33.95
N ILE A 205 -20.29 -8.54 -34.27
CA ILE A 205 -19.70 -7.28 -33.80
C ILE A 205 -19.68 -7.22 -32.28
N LYS A 206 -20.78 -7.54 -31.62
CA LYS A 206 -20.85 -7.56 -30.14
C LYS A 206 -19.89 -8.59 -29.53
N LEU A 207 -19.69 -9.74 -30.19
CA LEU A 207 -18.69 -10.71 -29.76
C LEU A 207 -17.27 -10.14 -29.87
N LEU A 208 -16.96 -9.45 -30.96
CA LEU A 208 -15.66 -8.77 -31.12
C LEU A 208 -15.43 -7.69 -30.06
N GLU A 209 -16.45 -6.91 -29.74
CA GLU A 209 -16.41 -5.93 -28.66
C GLU A 209 -16.13 -6.59 -27.30
N ALA A 210 -16.88 -7.65 -26.96
CA ALA A 210 -16.70 -8.39 -25.71
C ALA A 210 -15.33 -9.10 -25.63
N GLN A 211 -14.81 -9.63 -26.76
CA GLN A 211 -13.47 -10.19 -26.85
C GLN A 211 -12.38 -9.13 -26.60
N ASN A 212 -12.57 -7.93 -27.13
CA ASN A 212 -11.64 -6.82 -26.90
C ASN A 212 -11.68 -6.37 -25.44
N GLU A 213 -12.87 -6.30 -24.83
CA GLU A 213 -13.04 -5.98 -23.42
C GLU A 213 -12.37 -7.00 -22.52
N TYR A 214 -12.50 -8.29 -22.82
CA TYR A 214 -11.78 -9.36 -22.12
C TYR A 214 -10.25 -9.24 -22.25
N LYS A 215 -9.75 -8.95 -23.47
CA LYS A 215 -8.32 -8.72 -23.69
C LYS A 215 -7.81 -7.52 -22.89
N ASN A 216 -8.56 -6.42 -22.91
CA ASN A 216 -8.20 -5.22 -22.16
C ASN A 216 -8.20 -5.47 -20.65
N ALA A 217 -9.22 -6.13 -20.12
CA ALA A 217 -9.27 -6.52 -18.71
C ALA A 217 -8.10 -7.44 -18.32
N LYS A 218 -7.67 -8.35 -19.23
CA LYS A 218 -6.48 -9.19 -19.02
C LYS A 218 -5.19 -8.35 -18.98
N ILE A 219 -5.07 -7.37 -19.87
CA ILE A 219 -3.94 -6.43 -19.88
C ILE A 219 -3.92 -5.60 -18.58
N ASP A 220 -5.07 -5.14 -18.12
CA ASP A 220 -5.20 -4.39 -16.88
C ASP A 220 -4.78 -5.23 -15.65
N LEU A 221 -5.16 -6.50 -15.61
CA LEU A 221 -4.72 -7.42 -14.55
C LEU A 221 -3.21 -7.68 -14.63
N ASN A 222 -2.65 -7.90 -15.83
CA ASN A 222 -1.21 -8.03 -16.03
C ASN A 222 -0.46 -6.79 -15.55
N ASN A 223 -0.98 -5.61 -15.85
CA ASN A 223 -0.40 -4.33 -15.39
C ASN A 223 -0.44 -4.21 -13.85
N SER A 224 -1.53 -4.64 -13.21
CA SER A 224 -1.62 -4.62 -11.73
C SER A 224 -0.66 -5.61 -11.07
N MET A 225 -0.33 -6.72 -11.75
CA MET A 225 0.69 -7.68 -11.32
C MET A 225 2.12 -7.28 -11.71
N TYR A 226 2.29 -6.20 -12.49
CA TYR A 226 3.59 -5.74 -13.01
C TYR A 226 4.32 -6.83 -13.79
N LEU A 227 3.61 -7.55 -14.68
CA LEU A 227 4.21 -8.55 -15.55
C LEU A 227 4.78 -7.90 -16.81
N ASP A 228 6.03 -8.21 -17.12
CA ASP A 228 6.70 -7.74 -18.35
C ASP A 228 6.22 -8.51 -19.59
N SER A 229 5.72 -9.74 -19.41
CA SER A 229 5.20 -10.60 -20.46
C SER A 229 3.67 -10.69 -20.38
N GLN A 230 3.04 -11.10 -21.48
CA GLN A 230 1.60 -11.35 -21.51
C GLN A 230 1.34 -12.86 -21.69
N PRO A 231 1.55 -13.67 -20.64
CA PRO A 231 1.30 -15.11 -20.73
C PRO A 231 -0.19 -15.39 -20.94
N ASP A 232 -0.47 -16.49 -21.64
CA ASP A 232 -1.84 -16.94 -21.85
C ASP A 232 -2.28 -17.83 -20.70
N TYR A 233 -2.73 -17.20 -19.61
CA TYR A 233 -3.30 -17.86 -18.44
C TYR A 233 -4.81 -17.72 -18.39
N THR A 234 -5.44 -18.56 -17.61
CA THR A 234 -6.85 -18.43 -17.20
C THR A 234 -6.93 -18.13 -15.72
N ILE A 235 -8.00 -17.44 -15.31
CA ILE A 235 -8.27 -17.20 -13.90
C ILE A 235 -9.29 -18.19 -13.38
N LYS A 236 -9.04 -18.65 -12.13
CA LYS A 236 -9.97 -19.52 -11.44
C LYS A 236 -11.15 -18.71 -10.97
N ASP A 237 -12.35 -19.13 -11.33
CA ASP A 237 -13.55 -18.60 -10.75
C ASP A 237 -13.61 -19.08 -9.30
N THR A 238 -13.69 -18.16 -8.35
CA THR A 238 -13.84 -18.50 -6.94
C THR A 238 -15.28 -18.94 -6.72
N HIS A 239 -15.50 -19.97 -5.92
CA HIS A 239 -16.84 -20.55 -5.68
C HIS A 239 -17.89 -19.56 -5.19
N THR A 240 -17.48 -18.40 -4.75
CA THR A 240 -18.37 -17.28 -4.41
C THR A 240 -18.97 -16.57 -5.62
N PHE A 241 -18.43 -16.78 -6.83
CA PHE A 241 -18.76 -15.96 -7.99
C PHE A 241 -18.78 -16.73 -9.31
N SER A 242 -19.17 -17.98 -9.29
CA SER A 242 -19.26 -18.90 -10.44
C SER A 242 -20.56 -18.67 -11.23
N TYR A 243 -20.65 -17.49 -11.86
CA TYR A 243 -21.89 -17.07 -12.52
C TYR A 243 -21.90 -17.20 -14.03
N GLY A 244 -20.76 -17.07 -14.64
CA GLY A 244 -20.65 -17.11 -16.08
C GLY A 244 -20.98 -18.44 -16.73
N ASN A 245 -20.75 -19.54 -16.01
CA ASN A 245 -20.87 -20.88 -16.60
C ASN A 245 -22.24 -21.52 -16.44
N ASP A 246 -23.02 -21.20 -15.42
CA ASP A 246 -24.25 -21.91 -15.13
C ASP A 246 -25.46 -21.36 -15.89
N TYR A 247 -25.48 -20.07 -16.21
CA TYR A 247 -26.59 -19.49 -16.98
C TYR A 247 -26.43 -19.62 -18.50
N ALA A 248 -25.21 -19.64 -18.99
CA ALA A 248 -24.96 -19.80 -20.43
C ALA A 248 -24.94 -21.26 -20.91
N TYR A 249 -24.81 -22.25 -20.01
CA TYR A 249 -24.54 -23.62 -20.39
C TYR A 249 -25.49 -24.68 -19.88
N ASN A 250 -26.40 -24.40 -18.97
CA ASN A 250 -27.27 -25.41 -18.41
C ASN A 250 -28.74 -25.30 -18.84
N GLU A 251 -28.99 -25.48 -20.14
CA GLU A 251 -30.30 -25.95 -20.58
C GLU A 251 -30.65 -27.37 -20.04
N LYS A 252 -29.70 -28.07 -19.43
CA LYS A 252 -29.89 -29.45 -18.95
C LYS A 252 -29.99 -29.65 -17.46
N SER A 253 -29.66 -28.68 -16.63
CA SER A 253 -29.89 -28.74 -15.20
C SER A 253 -31.03 -27.80 -14.85
N ASN A 254 -32.21 -28.35 -14.64
CA ASN A 254 -33.39 -27.70 -14.09
C ASN A 254 -33.18 -27.24 -12.61
N ARG A 255 -31.95 -26.93 -12.22
CA ARG A 255 -31.55 -26.42 -10.93
C ARG A 255 -30.69 -25.19 -11.15
N SER A 256 -31.37 -24.08 -11.31
CA SER A 256 -30.81 -22.80 -10.93
C SER A 256 -30.66 -22.78 -9.40
N GLU A 257 -29.68 -23.48 -8.87
CA GLU A 257 -29.11 -23.05 -7.60
C GLU A 257 -28.37 -21.76 -7.90
N ALA A 258 -29.19 -20.76 -8.13
CA ALA A 258 -28.73 -19.41 -8.24
C ALA A 258 -27.92 -19.10 -6.99
N PHE A 259 -26.71 -18.66 -7.17
CA PHE A 259 -25.96 -17.97 -6.17
C PHE A 259 -26.91 -17.02 -5.44
N ILE A 260 -27.08 -17.26 -4.18
CA ILE A 260 -27.77 -16.33 -3.30
C ILE A 260 -26.65 -15.37 -2.85
N PRO A 261 -26.64 -14.12 -3.33
CA PRO A 261 -25.68 -13.16 -2.84
C PRO A 261 -25.84 -13.10 -1.33
N MET A 262 -24.75 -13.28 -0.60
CA MET A 262 -24.76 -13.13 0.84
C MET A 262 -25.26 -11.73 1.16
N THR A 263 -26.36 -11.63 1.92
CA THR A 263 -26.85 -10.33 2.37
C THR A 263 -25.83 -9.74 3.33
N PHE A 264 -25.21 -8.65 2.91
CA PHE A 264 -24.27 -7.91 3.75
C PHE A 264 -25.04 -6.80 4.46
N THR A 265 -25.10 -6.86 5.78
CA THR A 265 -25.67 -5.80 6.60
C THR A 265 -24.70 -5.46 7.71
N PHE A 266 -24.14 -4.26 7.67
CA PHE A 266 -23.18 -3.81 8.66
C PHE A 266 -23.53 -2.43 9.19
N PRO A 267 -23.62 -2.22 10.53
CA PRO A 267 -23.94 -0.92 11.10
C PRO A 267 -22.88 0.13 10.77
N LEU A 268 -23.31 1.30 10.28
CA LEU A 268 -22.41 2.38 9.88
C LEU A 268 -21.44 2.77 11.02
N ASP A 269 -21.94 2.90 12.25
CA ASP A 269 -21.11 3.33 13.39
C ASP A 269 -19.95 2.35 13.66
N LYS A 270 -20.24 1.04 13.57
CA LYS A 270 -19.19 0.01 13.72
C LYS A 270 -18.21 -0.02 12.55
N ALA A 271 -18.71 0.19 11.31
CA ALA A 271 -17.87 0.27 10.13
C ALA A 271 -16.88 1.44 10.23
N VAL A 272 -17.36 2.59 10.69
CA VAL A 272 -16.53 3.79 10.89
C VAL A 272 -15.52 3.59 12.01
N GLU A 273 -15.90 2.96 13.12
CA GLU A 273 -14.98 2.63 14.22
C GLU A 273 -13.83 1.73 13.72
N ILE A 274 -14.17 0.67 12.98
CA ILE A 274 -13.19 -0.25 12.38
C ILE A 274 -12.28 0.50 11.40
N ALA A 275 -12.85 1.38 10.55
CA ALA A 275 -12.09 2.17 9.61
C ALA A 275 -11.09 3.11 10.30
N TYR A 276 -11.48 3.74 11.41
CA TYR A 276 -10.58 4.61 12.18
C TYR A 276 -9.46 3.83 12.89
N ASP A 277 -9.76 2.61 13.35
CA ASP A 277 -8.77 1.79 14.07
C ASP A 277 -7.75 1.15 13.10
N ASN A 278 -8.16 0.84 11.87
CA ASN A 278 -7.36 0.07 10.92
C ASN A 278 -6.75 0.93 9.78
N SER A 279 -7.15 2.19 9.60
CA SER A 279 -6.63 3.02 8.51
C SER A 279 -5.13 3.32 8.68
N PRO A 280 -4.27 2.84 7.75
CA PRO A 280 -2.85 3.16 7.78
C PRO A 280 -2.60 4.65 7.56
N ASP A 281 -3.36 5.30 6.66
CA ASP A 281 -3.24 6.72 6.38
C ASP A 281 -3.53 7.58 7.61
N LEU A 282 -4.58 7.24 8.39
CA LEU A 282 -4.86 7.92 9.65
C LEU A 282 -3.72 7.71 10.64
N SER A 283 -3.13 6.52 10.68
CA SER A 283 -2.00 6.19 11.53
C SER A 283 -0.73 6.99 11.15
N VAL A 284 -0.51 7.22 9.84
CA VAL A 284 0.56 8.10 9.33
C VAL A 284 0.36 9.54 9.83
N LEU A 285 -0.85 10.09 9.71
CA LEU A 285 -1.16 11.44 10.18
C LEU A 285 -0.95 11.58 11.70
N VAL A 286 -1.38 10.58 12.47
CA VAL A 286 -1.18 10.55 13.93
C VAL A 286 0.31 10.47 14.29
N ALA A 287 1.09 9.64 13.60
CA ALA A 287 2.54 9.55 13.79
C ALA A 287 3.23 10.87 13.43
N THR A 288 2.82 11.50 12.34
CA THR A 288 3.33 12.81 11.91
C THR A 288 3.03 13.90 12.95
N LYS A 289 1.81 13.95 13.51
CA LYS A 289 1.48 14.84 14.62
C LYS A 289 2.39 14.60 15.82
N GLN A 290 2.60 13.34 16.22
CA GLN A 290 3.48 13.00 17.33
C GLN A 290 4.93 13.42 17.07
N ALA A 291 5.41 13.32 15.81
CA ALA A 291 6.71 13.82 15.42
C ALA A 291 6.78 15.35 15.56
N MET A 292 5.74 16.08 15.16
CA MET A 292 5.67 17.54 15.30
C MET A 292 5.61 17.99 16.76
N GLU A 293 4.95 17.25 17.65
CA GLU A 293 4.98 17.48 19.10
C GLU A 293 6.41 17.38 19.66
N GLN A 294 7.17 16.36 19.23
CA GLN A 294 8.56 16.20 19.62
C GLN A 294 9.47 17.28 19.02
N ASN A 295 9.18 17.71 17.78
CA ASN A 295 9.87 18.85 17.17
C ASN A 295 9.64 20.16 17.94
N LEU A 296 8.40 20.45 18.33
CA LEU A 296 8.08 21.59 19.18
C LEU A 296 8.83 21.52 20.52
N LEU A 297 8.90 20.33 21.12
CA LEU A 297 9.67 20.12 22.35
C LEU A 297 11.17 20.33 22.14
N TYR A 298 11.72 19.86 21.02
CA TYR A 298 13.10 20.09 20.62
C TYR A 298 13.38 21.57 20.46
N ILE A 299 12.55 22.30 19.72
CA ILE A 299 12.69 23.76 19.51
C ILE A 299 12.63 24.50 20.85
N LYS A 300 11.66 24.18 21.71
CA LYS A 300 11.54 24.77 23.05
C LYS A 300 12.78 24.56 23.93
N ARG A 301 13.60 23.53 23.64
CA ARG A 301 14.82 23.22 24.39
C ARG A 301 16.10 23.74 23.74
N THR A 302 16.05 24.37 22.57
CA THR A 302 17.25 24.83 21.85
C THR A 302 18.05 25.87 22.63
N TYR A 303 17.41 26.65 23.53
CA TYR A 303 18.10 27.64 24.39
C TYR A 303 18.89 27.01 25.55
N LEU A 304 18.62 25.75 25.89
CA LEU A 304 19.33 25.04 26.94
C LEU A 304 20.78 24.75 26.51
N PRO A 305 21.74 24.74 27.45
CA PRO A 305 23.14 24.52 27.07
C PRO A 305 23.43 23.05 26.65
N ASP A 306 24.49 22.88 25.90
CA ASP A 306 25.08 21.58 25.58
C ASP A 306 26.32 21.35 26.45
N LEU A 307 26.35 20.23 27.16
CA LEU A 307 27.49 19.72 27.87
C LEU A 307 28.27 18.75 26.98
N THR A 308 29.48 19.14 26.55
CA THR A 308 30.32 18.35 25.68
C THR A 308 31.64 18.02 26.36
N ALA A 309 32.14 16.82 26.16
CA ALA A 309 33.49 16.43 26.52
C ALA A 309 34.36 16.39 25.25
N ASN A 310 35.53 16.95 25.31
CA ASN A 310 36.47 16.98 24.21
C ASN A 310 37.87 16.49 24.66
N ALA A 311 38.51 15.71 23.80
CA ALA A 311 39.88 15.33 23.93
C ALA A 311 40.59 15.53 22.58
N GLY A 312 41.77 16.12 22.59
CA GLY A 312 42.49 16.39 21.35
C GLY A 312 44.00 16.26 21.53
N TYR A 313 44.65 15.79 20.49
CA TYR A 313 46.12 15.78 20.36
C TYR A 313 46.44 16.51 19.08
N GLY A 314 47.33 17.51 19.20
CA GLY A 314 47.72 18.32 18.07
C GLY A 314 49.23 18.53 18.05
N PHE A 315 49.79 18.60 16.87
CA PHE A 315 51.13 19.00 16.58
C PHE A 315 51.10 20.36 15.88
N ASN A 316 51.67 21.35 16.51
CA ASN A 316 51.89 22.66 15.91
C ASN A 316 53.38 22.97 15.89
N ASN A 317 53.88 23.36 14.76
CA ASN A 317 55.28 23.82 14.65
C ASN A 317 55.26 25.35 14.75
N SER A 318 55.41 25.85 15.96
CA SER A 318 55.44 27.31 16.27
C SER A 318 56.80 27.68 16.81
N ASN A 319 57.42 28.73 16.28
CA ASN A 319 58.66 29.35 16.80
C ASN A 319 59.87 28.41 17.03
N GLN A 320 60.23 27.56 16.01
CA GLN A 320 61.38 26.64 16.03
C GLN A 320 61.28 25.47 17.02
N THR A 321 60.19 25.31 17.71
CA THR A 321 59.92 24.16 18.58
C THR A 321 58.69 23.45 18.15
N ALA A 322 58.84 22.16 17.83
CA ALA A 322 57.71 21.25 17.61
C ALA A 322 56.97 21.07 18.95
N ASN A 323 55.80 21.65 19.06
CA ASN A 323 54.99 21.54 20.26
C ASN A 323 53.85 20.52 20.07
N ASN A 324 53.96 19.44 20.82
CA ASN A 324 52.84 18.52 20.97
C ASN A 324 51.88 19.03 22.04
N SER A 325 50.62 19.18 21.73
CA SER A 325 49.62 19.58 22.70
C SER A 325 48.57 18.48 22.89
N PHE A 326 48.34 18.07 24.13
CA PHE A 326 47.24 17.23 24.53
C PHE A 326 46.25 18.07 25.33
N LYS A 327 45.00 18.10 24.89
CA LYS A 327 43.94 18.86 25.54
C LYS A 327 42.80 17.93 25.88
N VAL A 328 42.31 18.01 27.12
CA VAL A 328 41.06 17.37 27.57
C VAL A 328 40.25 18.41 28.26
N GLY A 329 38.96 18.46 27.98
CA GLY A 329 38.09 19.44 28.57
C GLY A 329 36.63 19.02 28.57
N VAL A 330 35.88 19.69 29.40
CA VAL A 330 34.41 19.64 29.39
C VAL A 330 33.97 21.06 29.14
N ASN A 331 33.07 21.23 28.18
CA ASN A 331 32.56 22.54 27.79
C ASN A 331 31.05 22.58 27.94
N LEU A 332 30.54 23.64 28.55
CA LEU A 332 29.11 23.95 28.64
C LEU A 332 28.87 25.19 27.79
N SER A 333 28.14 25.06 26.70
CA SER A 333 27.89 26.17 25.78
C SER A 333 26.41 26.28 25.43
N SER A 334 25.94 27.52 25.35
CA SER A 334 24.60 27.85 24.87
C SER A 334 24.69 29.08 23.98
N SER A 335 24.03 29.04 22.84
CA SER A 335 23.80 30.21 22.00
C SER A 335 22.31 30.33 21.75
N VAL A 336 21.73 31.48 22.07
CA VAL A 336 20.28 31.69 21.89
C VAL A 336 20.01 33.06 21.27
N ASN A 337 19.20 33.06 20.25
CA ASN A 337 18.53 34.24 19.73
C ASN A 337 17.08 34.18 20.19
N LEU A 338 16.71 34.99 21.17
CA LEU A 338 15.39 34.97 21.79
C LEU A 338 14.25 35.32 20.81
N MET A 339 14.51 36.20 19.84
CA MET A 339 13.50 36.56 18.84
C MET A 339 13.29 35.43 17.85
N GLU A 340 14.36 34.80 17.38
CA GLU A 340 14.29 33.60 16.53
C GLU A 340 13.58 32.47 17.25
N LEU A 341 13.93 32.18 18.50
CA LEU A 341 13.29 31.16 19.32
C LEU A 341 11.78 31.40 19.44
N LYS A 342 11.35 32.63 19.72
CA LYS A 342 9.94 33.00 19.82
C LYS A 342 9.18 32.71 18.52
N HIS A 343 9.75 33.09 17.38
CA HIS A 343 9.10 32.86 16.08
C HIS A 343 9.16 31.37 15.66
N SER A 344 10.22 30.65 15.97
CA SER A 344 10.34 29.23 15.73
C SER A 344 9.32 28.42 16.55
N ILE A 345 9.11 28.75 17.82
CA ILE A 345 8.06 28.14 18.64
C ILE A 345 6.68 28.40 18.03
N LYS A 346 6.38 29.65 17.65
CA LYS A 346 5.10 30.02 17.06
C LYS A 346 4.87 29.27 15.72
N GLY A 347 5.92 29.14 14.90
CA GLY A 347 5.85 28.39 13.65
C GLY A 347 5.58 26.91 13.88
N ALA A 348 6.29 26.28 14.82
CA ALA A 348 6.09 24.87 15.15
C ALA A 348 4.71 24.59 15.78
N ASP A 349 4.19 25.52 16.58
CA ASP A 349 2.85 25.43 17.17
C ASP A 349 1.75 25.53 16.08
N ALA A 350 1.96 26.38 15.07
CA ALA A 350 1.08 26.46 13.92
C ALA A 350 1.13 25.18 13.07
N GLN A 351 2.32 24.60 12.86
CA GLN A 351 2.45 23.30 12.16
C GLN A 351 1.72 22.17 12.89
N LEU A 352 1.81 22.13 14.23
CA LEU A 352 1.06 21.16 15.04
C LEU A 352 -0.45 21.36 14.88
N SER A 353 -0.94 22.59 14.88
CA SER A 353 -2.35 22.89 14.64
C SER A 353 -2.82 22.48 13.24
N ILE A 354 -1.96 22.59 12.23
CA ILE A 354 -2.24 22.09 10.88
C ILE A 354 -2.42 20.56 10.91
N ALA A 355 -1.49 19.83 11.56
CA ALA A 355 -1.59 18.37 11.67
C ALA A 355 -2.86 17.93 12.40
N ASP A 356 -3.30 18.64 13.43
CA ASP A 356 -4.58 18.38 14.11
C ASP A 356 -5.78 18.53 13.16
N ASN A 357 -5.78 19.61 12.38
CA ASN A 357 -6.84 19.87 11.40
C ASN A 357 -6.84 18.81 10.27
N GLU A 358 -5.66 18.36 9.82
CA GLU A 358 -5.54 17.31 8.81
C GLU A 358 -6.13 15.98 9.29
N ILE A 359 -5.87 15.62 10.56
CA ILE A 359 -6.47 14.42 11.18
C ILE A 359 -7.99 14.55 11.23
N GLU A 360 -8.52 15.70 11.63
CA GLU A 360 -9.98 15.92 11.70
C GLU A 360 -10.62 15.87 10.32
N LEU A 361 -9.99 16.50 9.33
CA LEU A 361 -10.44 16.46 7.94
C LEU A 361 -10.46 15.03 7.41
N PHE A 362 -9.36 14.30 7.56
CA PHE A 362 -9.25 12.92 7.10
C PHE A 362 -10.30 12.00 7.74
N LYS A 363 -10.57 12.15 9.05
CA LYS A 363 -11.63 11.40 9.72
C LYS A 363 -13.01 11.67 9.12
N LYS A 364 -13.29 12.92 8.75
CA LYS A 364 -14.55 13.28 8.08
C LYS A 364 -14.64 12.66 6.69
N ASP A 365 -13.57 12.72 5.93
CA ASP A 365 -13.52 12.15 4.59
C ASP A 365 -13.69 10.63 4.64
N LEU A 366 -13.00 9.94 5.54
CA LEU A 366 -13.11 8.51 5.75
C LEU A 366 -14.54 8.10 6.18
N TYR A 367 -15.18 8.88 7.05
CA TYR A 367 -16.59 8.65 7.41
C TYR A 367 -17.50 8.67 6.19
N PHE A 368 -17.33 9.65 5.29
CA PHE A 368 -18.15 9.75 4.09
C PHE A 368 -17.81 8.66 3.06
N GLU A 369 -16.55 8.26 2.99
CA GLU A 369 -16.11 7.16 2.13
C GLU A 369 -16.75 5.84 2.54
N VAL A 370 -16.65 5.45 3.82
CA VAL A 370 -17.31 4.27 4.38
C VAL A 370 -18.82 4.31 4.14
N LYS A 371 -19.46 5.47 4.38
CA LYS A 371 -20.89 5.63 4.16
C LYS A 371 -21.28 5.44 2.68
N LYS A 372 -20.51 6.00 1.75
CA LYS A 372 -20.74 5.81 0.30
C LYS A 372 -20.56 4.35 -0.10
N ALA A 373 -19.52 3.69 0.41
CA ALA A 373 -19.27 2.29 0.12
C ALA A 373 -20.41 1.39 0.60
N LEU A 374 -20.90 1.58 1.84
CA LEU A 374 -22.08 0.86 2.37
C LEU A 374 -23.34 1.13 1.54
N ASN A 375 -23.61 2.37 1.18
CA ASN A 375 -24.76 2.72 0.33
C ASN A 375 -24.69 2.04 -1.04
N ASN A 376 -23.48 1.87 -1.62
CA ASN A 376 -23.31 1.15 -2.88
C ASN A 376 -23.63 -0.34 -2.71
N VAL A 377 -23.21 -0.97 -1.62
CA VAL A 377 -23.56 -2.36 -1.32
C VAL A 377 -25.06 -2.51 -1.21
N ASP A 378 -25.73 -1.67 -0.41
CA ASP A 378 -27.19 -1.69 -0.24
C ASP A 378 -27.92 -1.53 -1.58
N LYS A 379 -27.44 -0.61 -2.43
CA LYS A 379 -27.99 -0.38 -3.77
C LYS A 379 -27.96 -1.66 -4.60
N TYR A 380 -26.79 -2.26 -4.78
CA TYR A 380 -26.65 -3.42 -5.65
C TYR A 380 -27.30 -4.66 -5.05
N GLN A 381 -27.22 -4.86 -3.73
CA GLN A 381 -27.92 -5.93 -3.04
C GLN A 381 -29.44 -5.91 -3.29
N ASN A 382 -30.04 -4.72 -3.27
CA ASN A 382 -31.46 -4.56 -3.56
C ASN A 382 -31.80 -4.68 -5.05
N GLN A 383 -30.84 -4.43 -5.96
CA GLN A 383 -31.04 -4.56 -7.39
C GLN A 383 -30.97 -6.03 -7.89
N ILE A 384 -30.19 -6.89 -7.23
CA ILE A 384 -30.00 -8.29 -7.64
C ILE A 384 -31.31 -9.05 -7.76
N PRO A 385 -32.23 -9.06 -6.77
CA PRO A 385 -33.51 -9.79 -6.89
C PRO A 385 -34.35 -9.31 -8.07
N THR A 386 -34.37 -8.00 -8.32
CA THR A 386 -35.11 -7.41 -9.44
C THR A 386 -34.49 -7.82 -10.78
N ALA A 387 -33.18 -7.72 -10.91
CA ALA A 387 -32.48 -8.15 -12.13
C ALA A 387 -32.67 -9.65 -12.40
N LYS A 388 -32.68 -10.49 -11.36
CA LYS A 388 -32.97 -11.90 -11.46
C LYS A 388 -34.40 -12.15 -11.97
N MET A 389 -35.41 -11.48 -11.41
CA MET A 389 -36.78 -11.59 -11.87
C MET A 389 -36.95 -11.14 -13.33
N GLU A 390 -36.22 -10.08 -13.76
CA GLU A 390 -36.20 -9.65 -15.16
C GLU A 390 -35.65 -10.74 -16.09
N VAL A 391 -34.59 -11.48 -15.69
CA VAL A 391 -34.07 -12.61 -16.46
C VAL A 391 -35.08 -13.76 -16.53
N GLU A 392 -35.66 -14.16 -15.40
CA GLU A 392 -36.69 -15.23 -15.34
C GLU A 392 -37.88 -14.90 -16.22
N GLN A 393 -38.44 -13.69 -16.12
CA GLN A 393 -39.56 -13.22 -16.90
C GLN A 393 -39.23 -13.13 -18.41
N SER A 394 -38.09 -12.60 -18.77
CA SER A 394 -37.66 -12.49 -20.16
C SER A 394 -37.39 -13.86 -20.79
N LEU A 395 -36.84 -14.82 -20.02
CA LEU A 395 -36.63 -16.20 -20.45
C LEU A 395 -38.02 -16.91 -20.70
N GLU A 396 -38.96 -16.76 -19.78
CA GLU A 396 -40.30 -17.34 -19.96
C GLU A 396 -40.98 -16.74 -21.20
N ASN A 397 -40.92 -15.42 -21.38
CA ASN A 397 -41.44 -14.76 -22.57
C ASN A 397 -40.74 -15.27 -23.86
N LEU A 398 -39.43 -15.45 -23.83
CA LEU A 398 -38.69 -16.01 -24.97
C LEU A 398 -39.17 -17.41 -25.33
N HIS A 399 -39.36 -18.28 -24.34
CA HIS A 399 -39.88 -19.62 -24.59
C HIS A 399 -41.29 -19.60 -25.22
N LEU A 400 -42.21 -18.77 -24.73
CA LEU A 400 -43.56 -18.61 -25.29
C LEU A 400 -43.50 -18.11 -26.75
N VAL A 401 -42.67 -17.08 -27.02
CA VAL A 401 -42.51 -16.52 -28.36
C VAL A 401 -41.84 -17.53 -29.32
N GLU A 402 -40.90 -18.38 -28.83
CA GLU A 402 -40.29 -19.46 -29.63
C GLU A 402 -41.32 -20.51 -30.05
N GLU A 403 -42.22 -20.92 -29.15
CA GLU A 403 -43.30 -21.85 -29.45
C GLU A 403 -44.31 -21.30 -30.47
N GLN A 404 -44.70 -20.03 -30.30
CA GLN A 404 -45.57 -19.33 -31.22
C GLN A 404 -44.92 -19.10 -32.59
N TYR A 405 -43.64 -18.84 -32.62
CA TYR A 405 -42.86 -18.77 -33.88
C TYR A 405 -42.75 -20.12 -34.57
N LYS A 406 -42.52 -21.22 -33.83
CA LYS A 406 -42.51 -22.60 -34.36
C LYS A 406 -43.90 -23.00 -34.97
N SER A 407 -44.98 -22.53 -34.39
CA SER A 407 -46.36 -22.75 -34.88
C SER A 407 -46.83 -21.74 -35.96
N ASN A 408 -45.92 -20.88 -36.46
CA ASN A 408 -46.17 -19.83 -37.46
C ASN A 408 -47.20 -18.76 -37.03
N GLN A 409 -47.40 -18.56 -35.73
CA GLN A 409 -48.31 -17.54 -35.19
C GLN A 409 -47.67 -16.17 -35.07
N LEU A 410 -46.35 -16.13 -34.93
CA LEU A 410 -45.56 -14.89 -34.83
C LEU A 410 -44.48 -14.82 -35.95
N ASN A 411 -44.09 -13.58 -36.23
CA ASN A 411 -43.01 -13.32 -37.20
C ASN A 411 -41.63 -13.38 -36.51
N TYR A 412 -40.58 -13.40 -37.33
CA TYR A 412 -39.20 -13.43 -36.84
C TYR A 412 -38.81 -12.24 -36.01
N VAL A 413 -39.35 -11.05 -36.29
CA VAL A 413 -39.02 -9.81 -35.56
C VAL A 413 -39.41 -9.95 -34.09
N ALA A 414 -40.63 -10.46 -33.80
CA ALA A 414 -41.06 -10.67 -32.44
C ALA A 414 -40.14 -11.67 -31.67
N LEU A 415 -39.65 -12.72 -32.36
CA LEU A 415 -38.70 -13.64 -31.74
C LEU A 415 -37.35 -12.95 -31.45
N GLN A 416 -36.87 -12.10 -32.35
CA GLN A 416 -35.61 -11.36 -32.11
C GLN A 416 -35.76 -10.32 -30.99
N ASP A 417 -36.87 -9.64 -30.89
CA ASP A 417 -37.12 -8.71 -29.80
C ASP A 417 -37.13 -9.45 -28.45
N ALA A 418 -37.82 -10.59 -28.34
CA ALA A 418 -37.80 -11.39 -27.12
C ALA A 418 -36.39 -11.90 -26.74
N ARG A 419 -35.58 -12.30 -27.73
CA ARG A 419 -34.17 -12.69 -27.51
C ARG A 419 -33.31 -11.51 -27.05
N LYS A 420 -33.47 -10.35 -27.69
CA LYS A 420 -32.77 -9.14 -27.30
C LYS A 420 -33.09 -8.74 -25.87
N ASP A 421 -34.36 -8.82 -25.48
CA ASP A 421 -34.81 -8.53 -24.13
C ASP A 421 -34.20 -9.49 -23.12
N TYR A 422 -34.18 -10.79 -23.41
CA TYR A 422 -33.52 -11.81 -22.58
C TYR A 422 -32.00 -11.56 -22.45
N ASN A 423 -31.30 -11.29 -23.55
CA ASN A 423 -29.87 -11.03 -23.53
C ASN A 423 -29.54 -9.75 -22.75
N ASN A 424 -30.38 -8.71 -22.87
CA ASN A 424 -30.20 -7.46 -22.13
C ASN A 424 -30.44 -7.69 -20.61
N ALA A 425 -31.47 -8.45 -20.25
CA ALA A 425 -31.74 -8.81 -18.87
C ALA A 425 -30.60 -9.64 -18.25
N LEU A 426 -30.10 -10.63 -19.01
CA LEU A 426 -28.97 -11.46 -18.58
C LEU A 426 -27.68 -10.65 -18.39
N THR A 427 -27.37 -9.78 -19.36
CA THR A 427 -26.23 -8.87 -19.26
C THR A 427 -26.33 -7.97 -18.02
N LYS A 428 -27.47 -7.33 -17.82
CA LYS A 428 -27.76 -6.47 -16.65
C LYS A 428 -27.63 -7.25 -15.34
N TYR A 429 -28.10 -8.47 -15.28
CA TYR A 429 -27.98 -9.31 -14.10
C TYR A 429 -26.52 -9.64 -13.79
N ILE A 430 -25.74 -10.07 -14.78
CA ILE A 430 -24.30 -10.31 -14.64
C ILE A 430 -23.60 -9.05 -14.16
N GLU A 431 -23.83 -7.90 -14.80
CA GLU A 431 -23.24 -6.63 -14.40
C GLU A 431 -23.58 -6.26 -12.95
N THR A 432 -24.85 -6.36 -12.57
CA THR A 432 -25.27 -6.07 -11.20
C THR A 432 -24.59 -6.96 -10.16
N MET A 433 -24.37 -8.24 -10.49
CA MET A 433 -23.66 -9.19 -9.62
C MET A 433 -22.21 -8.81 -9.42
N TYR A 434 -21.51 -8.47 -10.51
CA TYR A 434 -20.11 -8.06 -10.40
C TYR A 434 -19.97 -6.68 -9.74
N ASP A 435 -20.87 -5.76 -10.00
CA ASP A 435 -20.91 -4.46 -9.31
C ASP A 435 -21.16 -4.61 -7.81
N TYR A 436 -21.95 -5.58 -7.41
CA TYR A 436 -22.12 -5.93 -5.99
C TYR A 436 -20.80 -6.39 -5.38
N ASN A 437 -20.07 -7.28 -6.06
CA ASN A 437 -18.77 -7.77 -5.58
C ASN A 437 -17.73 -6.65 -5.50
N VAL A 438 -17.69 -5.79 -6.50
CA VAL A 438 -16.83 -4.59 -6.48
C VAL A 438 -17.20 -3.67 -5.32
N SER A 439 -18.50 -3.49 -5.04
CA SER A 439 -18.95 -2.67 -3.90
C SER A 439 -18.54 -3.26 -2.54
N LEU A 440 -18.51 -4.58 -2.40
CA LEU A 440 -17.98 -5.25 -1.19
C LEU A 440 -16.49 -4.99 -1.02
N ILE A 441 -15.70 -5.07 -2.11
CA ILE A 441 -14.28 -4.75 -2.07
C ILE A 441 -14.06 -3.27 -1.72
N GLN A 442 -14.92 -2.36 -2.20
CA GLN A 442 -14.85 -0.95 -1.83
C GLN A 442 -15.11 -0.72 -0.33
N VAL A 443 -16.00 -1.50 0.29
CA VAL A 443 -16.20 -1.46 1.74
C VAL A 443 -14.99 -2.02 2.48
N GLU A 444 -14.42 -3.15 2.02
CA GLU A 444 -13.16 -3.68 2.57
C GLU A 444 -12.03 -2.64 2.50
N MET A 445 -11.90 -1.97 1.37
CA MET A 445 -10.91 -0.92 1.15
C MET A 445 -11.12 0.27 2.10
N ALA A 446 -12.35 0.77 2.20
CA ALA A 446 -12.67 1.90 3.07
C ALA A 446 -12.51 1.59 4.56
N MET A 447 -12.72 0.35 4.98
CA MET A 447 -12.50 -0.09 6.36
C MET A 447 -11.08 -0.60 6.62
N HIS A 448 -10.28 -0.83 5.59
CA HIS A 448 -9.01 -1.57 5.67
C HIS A 448 -9.15 -2.91 6.44
N TYR A 449 -10.29 -3.57 6.26
CA TYR A 449 -10.66 -4.79 6.98
C TYR A 449 -11.32 -5.82 6.06
N HIS A 450 -10.98 -7.10 6.22
CA HIS A 450 -11.53 -8.16 5.39
C HIS A 450 -12.95 -8.53 5.84
N ILE A 451 -13.96 -8.36 4.96
CA ILE A 451 -15.38 -8.65 5.27
C ILE A 451 -15.61 -10.13 5.49
N VAL A 452 -14.83 -11.01 4.89
CA VAL A 452 -14.94 -12.47 5.04
C VAL A 452 -14.79 -12.90 6.50
N ASP A 453 -14.02 -12.18 7.30
CA ASP A 453 -13.83 -12.47 8.73
C ASP A 453 -15.05 -12.17 9.60
N ILE A 454 -16.00 -11.37 9.11
CA ILE A 454 -17.19 -10.98 9.87
C ILE A 454 -18.27 -12.07 9.85
N HIS A 455 -18.38 -12.84 8.78
CA HIS A 455 -19.50 -13.78 8.57
C HIS A 455 -19.17 -15.26 8.80
N HIS A 456 -17.91 -15.67 8.90
CA HIS A 456 -17.54 -17.06 9.06
C HIS A 456 -17.07 -17.43 10.47
N LYS A 457 -18.03 -17.50 11.40
CA LYS A 457 -17.86 -18.30 12.63
C LYS A 457 -18.35 -19.74 12.50
N SER A 458 -18.76 -20.19 11.31
CA SER A 458 -19.20 -21.57 11.11
C SER A 458 -18.69 -22.16 9.81
N ASP A 459 -17.86 -23.19 9.97
CA ASP A 459 -17.54 -24.30 9.09
C ASP A 459 -16.99 -24.04 7.67
N HIS A 460 -15.69 -24.35 7.55
CA HIS A 460 -14.99 -24.81 6.32
C HIS A 460 -15.01 -23.93 5.07
N ALA A 461 -15.21 -22.65 5.19
CA ALA A 461 -14.86 -21.75 4.10
C ALA A 461 -13.38 -21.39 4.20
N VAL A 462 -12.72 -21.46 3.08
CA VAL A 462 -11.35 -21.08 2.85
C VAL A 462 -11.02 -19.81 3.64
N HIS A 463 -10.46 -19.97 4.84
CA HIS A 463 -9.76 -18.91 5.53
C HIS A 463 -8.65 -18.48 4.57
N TYR A 464 -8.92 -17.50 3.76
CA TYR A 464 -7.86 -16.80 3.10
C TYR A 464 -7.11 -16.09 4.22
N HIS A 465 -6.04 -16.63 4.55
CA HIS A 465 -4.90 -16.25 5.33
C HIS A 465 -4.57 -14.74 5.34
N SER A 466 -5.58 -13.87 5.54
CA SER A 466 -5.31 -12.48 5.92
C SER A 466 -4.51 -12.47 7.21
N ASP A 467 -4.85 -13.34 8.16
CA ASP A 467 -4.11 -13.49 9.41
C ASP A 467 -2.71 -14.06 9.18
N GLU A 468 -2.53 -14.99 8.24
CA GLU A 468 -1.19 -15.47 7.85
C GLU A 468 -0.44 -14.40 7.04
N LEU A 469 -1.10 -13.65 6.17
CA LEU A 469 -0.50 -12.55 5.44
C LEU A 469 -0.08 -11.43 6.40
N ILE A 470 -0.96 -11.03 7.33
CA ILE A 470 -0.68 -10.03 8.36
C ILE A 470 0.36 -10.55 9.34
N LYS A 471 0.29 -11.83 9.75
CA LYS A 471 1.28 -12.46 10.60
C LYS A 471 2.64 -12.57 9.91
N HIS A 472 2.66 -12.93 8.63
CA HIS A 472 3.88 -12.97 7.83
C HIS A 472 4.43 -11.57 7.56
N LEU A 473 3.58 -10.58 7.32
CA LEU A 473 3.95 -9.16 7.23
C LEU A 473 4.52 -8.63 8.55
N ASN A 474 3.94 -9.00 9.68
CA ASN A 474 4.45 -8.64 11.01
C ASN A 474 5.78 -9.34 11.33
N GLU A 475 5.96 -10.60 10.94
CA GLU A 475 7.23 -11.31 11.04
C GLU A 475 8.31 -10.67 10.17
N VAL A 476 7.97 -10.25 8.97
CA VAL A 476 8.88 -9.58 8.02
C VAL A 476 9.23 -8.15 8.46
N LEU A 477 8.27 -7.43 9.03
CA LEU A 477 8.49 -6.08 9.56
C LEU A 477 9.25 -6.09 10.90
N GLY A 478 9.49 -7.27 11.50
CA GLY A 478 10.11 -7.39 12.82
C GLY A 478 9.29 -6.72 13.92
N CYS A 479 7.99 -6.53 13.69
CA CYS A 479 7.06 -6.00 14.67
C CYS A 479 6.58 -7.15 15.56
N ASP A 480 7.12 -7.25 16.76
CA ASP A 480 6.58 -8.16 17.77
C ASP A 480 5.15 -7.69 18.12
N GLU A 481 4.13 -8.46 17.70
CA GLU A 481 2.70 -8.18 17.93
C GLU A 481 2.39 -7.77 19.37
N LYS A 482 3.15 -8.35 20.33
CA LYS A 482 3.05 -8.04 21.75
C LYS A 482 3.54 -6.64 22.10
N GLU A 483 4.52 -6.11 21.40
CA GLU A 483 5.02 -4.75 21.65
C GLU A 483 4.09 -3.67 21.09
N VAL A 484 3.50 -3.89 19.90
CA VAL A 484 2.57 -2.97 19.28
C VAL A 484 1.26 -2.92 20.06
N GLN A 485 0.70 -4.08 20.42
CA GLN A 485 -0.53 -4.15 21.24
C GLN A 485 -0.34 -3.64 22.68
N GLN A 486 0.84 -3.83 23.28
CA GLN A 486 1.13 -3.25 24.61
C GLN A 486 1.30 -1.73 24.55
N LYS A 487 1.88 -1.18 23.46
CA LYS A 487 2.00 0.27 23.26
C LYS A 487 0.64 0.91 22.99
N ILE A 488 -0.24 0.24 22.27
CA ILE A 488 -1.63 0.69 22.02
C ILE A 488 -2.47 0.62 23.30
N LYS A 489 -2.38 -0.46 24.08
CA LYS A 489 -3.10 -0.59 25.37
C LYS A 489 -2.63 0.39 26.45
N LYS A 490 -1.34 0.74 26.48
CA LYS A 490 -0.81 1.75 27.43
C LYS A 490 -1.22 3.18 27.12
N LYS A 491 -1.80 3.46 25.93
CA LYS A 491 -2.30 4.80 25.55
C LYS A 491 -3.82 4.96 25.73
N LYS A 492 -4.54 3.89 26.10
CA LYS A 492 -6.00 3.95 26.42
C LYS A 492 -6.28 4.19 27.91
N HIS A 493 -5.24 4.37 28.73
CA HIS A 493 -5.28 4.86 30.12
C HIS A 493 -4.35 6.10 30.21
#